data_1a3c05dd6b54815763777b2732781279
#
_entry.id   1a3c05dd6b54815763777b2732781279
#
_cell.length_a   1.000
_cell.length_b   1.000
_cell.length_c   1.000
_cell.angle_alpha   90.00
_cell.angle_beta   90.00
_cell.angle_gamma   90.00
#
_symmetry.space_group_name_H-M   'P 1'
#
loop_
_entity.id
_entity.type
_entity.pdbx_description
1 polymer ?
#
loop_
_entity_poly.entity_id
_entity_poly.type
_entity_poly.pdbx_seq_one_letter_code
_entity_poly.pdbx_strand_id
1 'polypeptide(L)'
;RTRNMRSLPGSHGLGHVRYPTAGSAMNPEEAQPFYVNAPYGITLAHNGNLTNSRSLQREMYALDRRHINTDSDSEVLLNVFAHALQDLGAASKLESMRAHHARVQLSVDEIFAAVSILGERARGAYAVAMQIANVGLLAFRDPFGIRPMCLGFQETDQGTEWMIASESVAIEGLG
;
A
#
# COMPACT_ATOMS: atom_id res chain seq x y z
N ARG A 1 -21.80 -8.13 11.27
CA ARG A 1 -21.56 -9.60 11.36
C ARG A 1 -20.05 -9.79 11.39
N THR A 2 -19.52 -10.14 12.53
CA THR A 2 -18.10 -10.51 12.68
C THR A 2 -17.87 -11.80 11.88
N ARG A 3 -17.28 -11.69 10.70
CA ARG A 3 -16.80 -12.87 9.99
C ARG A 3 -15.66 -13.45 10.82
N ASN A 4 -15.73 -14.74 11.07
CA ASN A 4 -14.70 -15.41 11.83
C ASN A 4 -13.38 -15.36 11.04
N MET A 5 -12.35 -14.71 11.58
CA MET A 5 -11.00 -14.65 10.99
C MET A 5 -10.43 -16.02 10.65
N ARG A 6 -10.86 -17.06 11.40
CA ARG A 6 -10.48 -18.47 11.12
C ARG A 6 -10.96 -19.00 9.75
N SER A 7 -11.87 -18.29 9.09
CA SER A 7 -12.33 -18.65 7.72
C SER A 7 -11.50 -18.01 6.60
N LEU A 8 -10.47 -17.22 6.93
CA LEU A 8 -9.57 -16.59 5.97
C LEU A 8 -8.26 -17.36 5.93
N PRO A 9 -8.09 -18.35 5.02
CA PRO A 9 -6.83 -19.06 4.88
C PRO A 9 -5.79 -18.13 4.24
N GLY A 10 -4.57 -18.15 4.76
CA GLY A 10 -3.46 -17.37 4.20
C GLY A 10 -2.34 -17.18 5.20
N SER A 11 -1.15 -16.89 4.70
CA SER A 11 0.05 -16.60 5.49
C SER A 11 0.31 -15.10 5.64
N HIS A 12 -0.45 -14.26 4.94
CA HIS A 12 -0.32 -12.81 5.00
C HIS A 12 -1.71 -12.19 5.19
N GLY A 13 -1.76 -11.11 5.95
CA GLY A 13 -3.00 -10.38 6.19
C GLY A 13 -2.75 -8.88 6.31
N LEU A 14 -3.68 -8.09 5.82
CA LEU A 14 -3.73 -6.65 6.00
C LEU A 14 -5.06 -6.27 6.62
N GLY A 15 -5.02 -5.52 7.72
CA GLY A 15 -6.19 -5.05 8.43
C GLY A 15 -6.13 -3.56 8.71
N HIS A 16 -7.29 -2.91 8.80
CA HIS A 16 -7.40 -1.51 9.16
C HIS A 16 -8.60 -1.27 10.07
N VAL A 17 -8.39 -0.53 11.15
CA VAL A 17 -9.43 -0.02 12.02
C VAL A 17 -9.60 1.47 11.74
N ARG A 18 -10.69 1.83 11.06
CA ARG A 18 -10.94 3.21 10.65
C ARG A 18 -11.34 4.08 11.84
N TYR A 19 -10.57 5.15 12.04
CA TYR A 19 -10.97 6.30 12.82
C TYR A 19 -11.27 7.45 11.85
N PRO A 20 -12.50 7.96 11.74
CA PRO A 20 -12.84 8.95 10.73
C PRO A 20 -12.18 10.29 11.03
N THR A 21 -11.20 10.66 10.24
CA THR A 21 -10.47 11.96 10.34
C THR A 21 -10.81 12.90 9.19
N ALA A 22 -11.09 12.36 8.01
CA ALA A 22 -11.52 13.08 6.81
C ALA A 22 -12.57 12.25 6.06
N GLY A 23 -13.50 12.90 5.36
CA GLY A 23 -14.59 12.23 4.66
C GLY A 23 -15.77 11.87 5.56
N SER A 24 -16.76 11.18 5.01
CA SER A 24 -17.94 10.73 5.76
C SER A 24 -17.65 9.42 6.48
N ALA A 25 -17.78 9.41 7.81
CA ALA A 25 -17.71 8.17 8.62
C ALA A 25 -18.73 7.10 8.19
N MET A 26 -19.73 7.50 7.44
CA MET A 26 -20.87 6.68 6.99
C MET A 26 -20.68 6.14 5.57
N ASN A 27 -19.62 6.55 4.84
CA ASN A 27 -19.39 6.07 3.47
C ASN A 27 -18.59 4.75 3.49
N PRO A 28 -19.24 3.60 3.20
CA PRO A 28 -18.55 2.32 3.16
C PRO A 28 -17.52 2.21 2.02
N GLU A 29 -17.62 3.03 0.98
CA GLU A 29 -16.68 3.05 -0.16
C GLU A 29 -15.30 3.61 0.23
N GLU A 30 -15.23 4.35 1.33
CA GLU A 30 -13.96 4.84 1.89
C GLU A 30 -13.36 3.90 2.94
N ALA A 31 -13.96 2.73 3.16
CA ALA A 31 -13.41 1.74 4.07
C ALA A 31 -12.10 1.16 3.52
N GLN A 32 -11.09 1.10 4.39
CA GLN A 32 -9.81 0.51 4.03
C GLN A 32 -9.77 -0.98 4.44
N PRO A 33 -8.97 -1.80 3.76
CA PRO A 33 -7.99 -1.47 2.73
C PRO A 33 -8.61 -1.18 1.36
N PHE A 34 -8.01 -0.26 0.62
CA PHE A 34 -8.30 -0.03 -0.80
C PHE A 34 -7.62 -1.07 -1.68
N TYR A 35 -8.19 -1.33 -2.85
CA TYR A 35 -7.65 -2.29 -3.81
C TYR A 35 -7.59 -1.72 -5.22
N VAL A 36 -6.50 -2.01 -5.92
CA VAL A 36 -6.36 -1.77 -7.37
C VAL A 36 -5.90 -3.04 -8.05
N ASN A 37 -6.53 -3.37 -9.18
CA ASN A 37 -6.23 -4.61 -9.91
C ASN A 37 -4.91 -4.55 -10.70
N ALA A 38 -4.55 -3.39 -11.24
CA ALA A 38 -3.38 -3.21 -12.10
C ALA A 38 -2.43 -2.14 -11.54
N PRO A 39 -1.10 -2.37 -11.66
CA PRO A 39 -0.44 -3.64 -11.96
C PRO A 39 -0.42 -4.57 -10.74
N TYR A 40 -0.26 -5.85 -10.93
CA TYR A 40 0.00 -6.88 -9.90
C TYR A 40 -1.08 -7.15 -8.83
N GLY A 41 -2.19 -6.43 -8.79
CA GLY A 41 -3.17 -6.51 -7.68
C GLY A 41 -2.58 -6.03 -6.36
N ILE A 42 -2.91 -4.79 -5.98
CA ILE A 42 -2.33 -4.13 -4.80
C ILE A 42 -3.44 -3.75 -3.84
N THR A 43 -3.27 -4.11 -2.57
CA THR A 43 -4.15 -3.70 -1.48
C THR A 43 -3.38 -2.78 -0.55
N LEU A 44 -3.99 -1.68 -0.11
CA LEU A 44 -3.36 -0.65 0.73
C LEU A 44 -4.22 -0.26 1.90
N ALA A 45 -3.61 -0.18 3.07
CA ALA A 45 -4.12 0.51 4.24
C ALA A 45 -3.18 1.66 4.64
N HIS A 46 -3.74 2.78 5.05
CA HIS A 46 -3.02 4.03 5.31
C HIS A 46 -3.56 4.72 6.56
N ASN A 47 -2.65 5.14 7.40
CA ASN A 47 -2.91 6.06 8.51
C ASN A 47 -2.22 7.39 8.24
N GLY A 48 -2.95 8.47 8.24
CA GLY A 48 -2.41 9.79 8.03
C GLY A 48 -3.31 10.71 7.23
N ASN A 49 -2.71 11.70 6.60
CA ASN A 49 -3.41 12.65 5.75
C ASN A 49 -2.46 13.29 4.75
N LEU A 50 -2.89 13.37 3.50
CA LEU A 50 -2.17 14.11 2.45
C LEU A 50 -2.66 15.55 2.38
N THR A 51 -1.70 16.47 2.37
CA THR A 51 -2.02 17.90 2.19
C THR A 51 -2.26 18.29 0.74
N ASN A 52 -1.84 17.45 -0.21
CA ASN A 52 -1.95 17.70 -1.65
C ASN A 52 -2.82 16.65 -2.40
N SER A 53 -3.67 15.89 -1.70
CA SER A 53 -4.48 14.82 -2.30
C SER A 53 -5.29 15.29 -3.51
N ARG A 54 -5.96 16.45 -3.43
CA ARG A 54 -6.76 17.02 -4.53
C ARG A 54 -5.94 17.41 -5.76
N SER A 55 -4.72 17.93 -5.59
CA SER A 55 -3.85 18.24 -6.71
C SER A 55 -3.31 16.98 -7.38
N LEU A 56 -2.92 15.99 -6.57
CA LEU A 56 -2.52 14.67 -7.08
C LEU A 56 -3.63 13.97 -7.85
N GLN A 57 -4.87 14.00 -7.35
CA GLN A 57 -6.02 13.42 -8.03
C GLN A 57 -6.22 14.04 -9.43
N ARG A 58 -6.11 15.37 -9.55
CA ARG A 58 -6.20 16.07 -10.85
C ARG A 58 -5.06 15.70 -11.78
N GLU A 59 -3.85 15.65 -11.26
CA GLU A 59 -2.64 15.27 -11.98
C GLU A 59 -2.77 13.83 -12.52
N MET A 60 -3.18 12.89 -11.68
CA MET A 60 -3.39 11.51 -12.07
C MET A 60 -4.45 11.36 -13.15
N TYR A 61 -5.54 12.11 -13.08
CA TYR A 61 -6.56 12.11 -14.12
C TYR A 61 -6.01 12.66 -15.44
N ALA A 62 -5.29 13.80 -15.40
CA ALA A 62 -4.82 14.50 -16.59
C ALA A 62 -3.63 13.81 -17.28
N LEU A 63 -2.65 13.34 -16.51
CA LEU A 63 -1.37 12.83 -16.99
C LEU A 63 -1.34 11.30 -16.99
N ASP A 64 -1.72 10.69 -15.88
CA ASP A 64 -1.59 9.24 -15.66
C ASP A 64 -2.82 8.47 -16.17
N ARG A 65 -3.88 9.18 -16.61
CA ARG A 65 -5.14 8.61 -17.10
C ARG A 65 -5.81 7.68 -16.09
N ARG A 66 -5.66 7.96 -14.78
CA ARG A 66 -6.25 7.22 -13.68
C ARG A 66 -7.38 8.00 -13.05
N HIS A 67 -8.54 7.35 -12.95
CA HIS A 67 -9.69 7.88 -12.23
C HIS A 67 -9.66 7.42 -10.78
N ILE A 68 -9.92 8.34 -9.85
CA ILE A 68 -10.07 8.09 -8.42
C ILE A 68 -11.54 8.14 -8.09
N ASN A 69 -12.08 7.10 -7.46
CA ASN A 69 -13.52 6.92 -7.28
C ASN A 69 -14.05 7.63 -6.03
N THR A 70 -13.18 7.85 -5.02
CA THR A 70 -13.55 8.44 -3.73
C THR A 70 -12.77 9.71 -3.45
N ASP A 71 -13.15 10.42 -2.40
CA ASP A 71 -12.39 11.58 -1.88
C ASP A 71 -11.27 11.16 -0.91
N SER A 72 -11.05 9.85 -0.75
CA SER A 72 -10.03 9.32 0.16
C SER A 72 -8.62 9.53 -0.40
N ASP A 73 -7.75 10.11 0.41
CA ASP A 73 -6.34 10.23 0.12
C ASP A 73 -5.60 8.87 0.09
N SER A 74 -6.15 7.87 0.73
CA SER A 74 -5.67 6.48 0.66
C SER A 74 -5.79 5.90 -0.75
N GLU A 75 -6.90 6.16 -1.45
CA GLU A 75 -7.08 5.75 -2.84
C GLU A 75 -6.10 6.50 -3.77
N VAL A 76 -5.84 7.78 -3.48
CA VAL A 76 -4.85 8.58 -4.21
C VAL A 76 -3.45 7.97 -4.04
N LEU A 77 -3.02 7.68 -2.80
CA LEU A 77 -1.73 7.03 -2.51
C LEU A 77 -1.57 5.71 -3.25
N LEU A 78 -2.59 4.86 -3.18
CA LEU A 78 -2.60 3.56 -3.86
C LEU A 78 -2.39 3.72 -5.38
N ASN A 79 -3.09 4.64 -5.99
CA ASN A 79 -3.00 4.85 -7.43
C ASN A 79 -1.68 5.50 -7.87
N VAL A 80 -1.11 6.42 -7.08
CA VAL A 80 0.24 6.96 -7.32
C VAL A 80 1.28 5.86 -7.32
N PHE A 81 1.26 5.00 -6.31
CA PHE A 81 2.16 3.86 -6.21
C PHE A 81 1.98 2.87 -7.37
N ALA A 82 0.73 2.52 -7.68
CA ALA A 82 0.41 1.60 -8.77
C ALA A 82 0.87 2.13 -10.14
N HIS A 83 0.75 3.45 -10.37
CA HIS A 83 1.25 4.08 -11.58
C HIS A 83 2.78 4.04 -11.66
N ALA A 84 3.46 4.38 -10.58
CA ALA A 84 4.92 4.30 -10.53
C ALA A 84 5.44 2.88 -10.82
N LEU A 85 4.81 1.86 -10.24
CA LEU A 85 5.16 0.45 -10.56
C LEU A 85 4.88 0.08 -12.00
N GLN A 86 3.80 0.58 -12.58
CA GLN A 86 3.46 0.33 -13.98
C GLN A 86 4.52 0.89 -14.92
N ASP A 87 4.99 2.09 -14.67
CA ASP A 87 5.99 2.77 -15.51
C ASP A 87 7.35 2.11 -15.39
N LEU A 88 7.78 1.78 -14.16
CA LEU A 88 9.02 1.03 -13.90
C LEU A 88 8.95 -0.36 -14.55
N GLY A 89 7.86 -1.08 -14.36
CA GLY A 89 7.67 -2.40 -14.95
C GLY A 89 7.57 -2.39 -16.47
N ALA A 90 7.08 -1.32 -17.08
CA ALA A 90 7.06 -1.17 -18.54
C ALA A 90 8.47 -1.03 -19.11
N ALA A 91 9.37 -0.29 -18.44
CA ALA A 91 10.77 -0.15 -18.83
C ALA A 91 11.51 -1.49 -18.72
N SER A 92 11.38 -2.18 -17.59
CA SER A 92 11.98 -3.49 -17.34
C SER A 92 11.47 -4.57 -18.32
N LYS A 93 10.17 -4.55 -18.64
CA LYS A 93 9.58 -5.47 -19.62
C LYS A 93 10.17 -5.28 -21.02
N LEU A 94 10.38 -4.04 -21.42
CA LEU A 94 10.97 -3.75 -22.74
C LEU A 94 12.41 -4.26 -22.86
N GLU A 95 13.21 -4.12 -21.79
CA GLU A 95 14.55 -4.69 -21.71
C GLU A 95 14.52 -6.23 -21.75
N SER A 96 13.66 -6.86 -20.95
CA SER A 96 13.50 -8.32 -20.91
C SER A 96 13.09 -8.90 -22.26
N MET A 97 12.19 -8.23 -22.97
CA MET A 97 11.78 -8.66 -24.32
C MET A 97 12.92 -8.58 -25.32
N ARG A 98 13.78 -7.56 -25.25
CA ARG A 98 14.98 -7.42 -26.08
C ARG A 98 16.01 -8.48 -25.76
N ALA A 99 16.14 -8.89 -24.50
CA ALA A 99 17.05 -9.92 -24.04
C ALA A 99 16.54 -11.36 -24.18
N HIS A 100 15.36 -11.58 -24.78
CA HIS A 100 14.69 -12.88 -24.92
C HIS A 100 14.40 -13.59 -23.58
N HIS A 101 14.30 -12.87 -22.47
CA HIS A 101 13.95 -13.42 -21.15
C HIS A 101 12.43 -13.34 -20.90
N ALA A 102 11.79 -14.49 -20.77
CA ALA A 102 10.32 -14.59 -20.80
C ALA A 102 9.59 -14.24 -19.48
N ARG A 103 10.27 -13.87 -18.40
CA ARG A 103 9.63 -13.62 -17.10
C ARG A 103 10.05 -12.26 -16.54
N VAL A 104 9.12 -11.31 -16.60
CA VAL A 104 9.23 -10.07 -15.82
C VAL A 104 8.67 -10.36 -14.42
N GLN A 105 9.53 -10.55 -13.46
CA GLN A 105 9.19 -10.62 -12.05
C GLN A 105 9.48 -9.26 -11.44
N LEU A 106 8.51 -8.71 -10.68
CA LEU A 106 8.70 -7.46 -9.96
C LEU A 106 9.86 -7.59 -8.98
N SER A 107 10.86 -6.75 -9.10
CA SER A 107 12.02 -6.76 -8.24
C SER A 107 11.80 -5.90 -6.98
N VAL A 108 12.55 -6.17 -5.94
CA VAL A 108 12.54 -5.36 -4.71
C VAL A 108 12.99 -3.92 -5.01
N ASP A 109 13.94 -3.75 -5.92
CA ASP A 109 14.45 -2.43 -6.31
C ASP A 109 13.37 -1.60 -7.03
N GLU A 110 12.56 -2.22 -7.89
CA GLU A 110 11.41 -1.55 -8.54
C GLU A 110 10.37 -1.13 -7.51
N ILE A 111 10.11 -1.96 -6.49
CA ILE A 111 9.18 -1.63 -5.41
C ILE A 111 9.69 -0.41 -4.62
N PHE A 112 10.97 -0.39 -4.23
CA PHE A 112 11.54 0.73 -3.49
C PHE A 112 11.66 1.99 -4.35
N ALA A 113 11.95 1.86 -5.63
CA ALA A 113 11.90 2.99 -6.57
C ALA A 113 10.48 3.59 -6.66
N ALA A 114 9.44 2.75 -6.71
CA ALA A 114 8.04 3.20 -6.70
C ALA A 114 7.68 3.91 -5.38
N VAL A 115 8.17 3.44 -4.23
CA VAL A 115 8.01 4.14 -2.94
C VAL A 115 8.70 5.51 -2.97
N SER A 116 9.89 5.60 -3.54
CA SER A 116 10.63 6.87 -3.68
C SER A 116 9.86 7.88 -4.56
N ILE A 117 9.36 7.44 -5.70
CA ILE A 117 8.52 8.25 -6.60
C ILE A 117 7.25 8.73 -5.88
N LEU A 118 6.60 7.84 -5.11
CA LEU A 118 5.46 8.21 -4.30
C LEU A 118 5.84 9.29 -3.27
N GLY A 119 6.96 9.12 -2.57
CA GLY A 119 7.46 10.06 -1.56
C GLY A 119 7.77 11.46 -2.13
N GLU A 120 8.18 11.55 -3.39
CA GLU A 120 8.42 12.82 -4.08
C GLU A 120 7.10 13.53 -4.45
N ARG A 121 6.06 12.76 -4.79
CA ARG A 121 4.76 13.29 -5.22
C ARG A 121 3.82 13.58 -4.05
N ALA A 122 3.72 12.67 -3.08
CA ALA A 122 2.79 12.74 -1.97
C ALA A 122 3.35 13.62 -0.83
N ARG A 123 2.60 14.65 -0.44
CA ARG A 123 2.95 15.55 0.66
C ARG A 123 1.99 15.36 1.82
N GLY A 124 2.54 15.19 3.01
CA GLY A 124 1.77 14.99 4.23
C GLY A 124 2.43 14.01 5.17
N ALA A 125 1.69 13.57 6.16
CA ALA A 125 2.12 12.59 7.14
C ALA A 125 1.36 11.28 6.89
N TYR A 126 2.08 10.19 6.62
CA TYR A 126 1.46 8.91 6.33
C TYR A 126 2.30 7.71 6.79
N ALA A 127 1.61 6.68 7.22
CA ALA A 127 2.15 5.34 7.41
C ALA A 127 1.29 4.36 6.60
N VAL A 128 1.92 3.57 5.76
CA VAL A 128 1.27 2.72 4.77
C VAL A 128 1.68 1.27 5.02
N ALA A 129 0.70 0.39 5.03
CA ALA A 129 0.89 -1.03 4.88
C ALA A 129 0.15 -1.49 3.62
N MET A 130 0.79 -2.28 2.79
CA MET A 130 0.19 -2.81 1.58
C MET A 130 0.59 -4.25 1.33
N GLN A 131 -0.25 -4.92 0.55
CA GLN A 131 0.00 -6.26 0.06
C GLN A 131 0.02 -6.22 -1.47
N ILE A 132 1.08 -6.77 -2.04
CA ILE A 132 1.22 -6.93 -3.49
C ILE A 132 1.08 -8.41 -3.79
N ALA A 133 0.13 -8.77 -4.65
CA ALA A 133 -0.18 -10.16 -4.97
C ALA A 133 1.06 -10.89 -5.54
N ASN A 134 1.31 -12.08 -5.01
CA ASN A 134 2.47 -12.94 -5.35
C ASN A 134 3.86 -12.34 -5.01
N VAL A 135 3.90 -11.22 -4.28
CA VAL A 135 5.14 -10.59 -3.81
C VAL A 135 5.23 -10.66 -2.29
N GLY A 136 4.23 -10.11 -1.58
CA GLY A 136 4.21 -10.10 -0.11
C GLY A 136 3.70 -8.79 0.47
N LEU A 137 4.14 -8.51 1.70
CA LEU A 137 3.80 -7.29 2.44
C LEU A 137 4.89 -6.24 2.24
N LEU A 138 4.47 -5.00 2.08
CA LEU A 138 5.31 -3.82 2.04
C LEU A 138 4.79 -2.81 3.06
N ALA A 139 5.70 -2.19 3.81
CA ALA A 139 5.33 -1.07 4.68
C ALA A 139 6.36 0.04 4.60
N PHE A 140 5.87 1.26 4.66
CA PHE A 140 6.69 2.46 4.63
C PHE A 140 5.98 3.65 5.27
N ARG A 141 6.73 4.69 5.57
CA ARG A 141 6.23 5.96 6.12
C ARG A 141 6.55 7.12 5.18
N ASP A 142 5.95 8.28 5.48
CA ASP A 142 6.34 9.53 4.87
C ASP A 142 7.86 9.79 5.04
N PRO A 143 8.48 10.58 4.13
CA PRO A 143 9.93 10.82 4.16
C PRO A 143 10.46 11.43 5.46
N PHE A 144 9.59 12.08 6.24
CA PHE A 144 9.94 12.71 7.52
C PHE A 144 9.64 11.81 8.73
N GLY A 145 8.99 10.66 8.51
CA GLY A 145 8.64 9.72 9.55
C GLY A 145 7.66 10.28 10.60
N ILE A 146 6.73 11.14 10.20
CA ILE A 146 5.81 11.83 11.11
C ILE A 146 4.80 10.84 11.71
N ARG A 147 4.24 9.92 10.90
CA ARG A 147 3.32 8.91 11.41
C ARG A 147 4.08 7.75 12.04
N PRO A 148 3.62 7.23 13.20
CA PRO A 148 4.27 6.09 13.82
C PRO A 148 4.06 4.80 13.02
N MET A 149 5.04 3.90 13.13
CA MET A 149 4.97 2.53 12.64
C MET A 149 5.96 1.69 13.43
N CYS A 150 5.52 0.54 13.92
CA CYS A 150 6.29 -0.40 14.69
C CYS A 150 6.41 -1.72 13.92
N LEU A 151 7.57 -2.35 13.99
CA LEU A 151 7.83 -3.69 13.49
C LEU A 151 8.14 -4.60 14.67
N GLY A 152 7.46 -5.72 14.75
CA GLY A 152 7.72 -6.78 15.70
C GLY A 152 7.85 -8.13 15.03
N PHE A 153 8.40 -9.09 15.74
CA PHE A 153 8.48 -10.47 15.29
C PHE A 153 8.35 -11.44 16.47
N GLN A 154 7.91 -12.63 16.16
CA GLN A 154 7.82 -13.73 17.11
C GLN A 154 8.39 -15.00 16.48
N GLU A 155 9.22 -15.72 17.22
CA GLU A 155 9.69 -17.05 16.84
C GLU A 155 8.64 -18.09 17.22
N THR A 156 8.23 -18.90 16.26
CA THR A 156 7.26 -19.99 16.43
C THR A 156 7.85 -21.30 15.93
N ASP A 157 7.20 -22.42 16.25
CA ASP A 157 7.58 -23.73 15.72
C ASP A 157 7.49 -23.83 14.18
N GLN A 158 6.79 -22.88 13.54
CA GLN A 158 6.63 -22.81 12.09
C GLN A 158 7.55 -21.80 11.42
N GLY A 159 8.36 -21.07 12.19
CA GLY A 159 9.28 -20.04 11.74
C GLY A 159 8.98 -18.68 12.34
N THR A 160 9.67 -17.66 11.85
CA THR A 160 9.51 -16.28 12.32
C THR A 160 8.25 -15.65 11.74
N GLU A 161 7.36 -15.21 12.61
CA GLU A 161 6.19 -14.40 12.24
C GLU A 161 6.51 -12.91 12.40
N TRP A 162 6.15 -12.12 11.41
CA TRP A 162 6.39 -10.68 11.39
C TRP A 162 5.08 -9.91 11.46
N MET A 163 5.07 -8.85 12.25
CA MET A 163 3.94 -7.94 12.35
C MET A 163 4.38 -6.49 12.22
N ILE A 164 3.62 -5.72 11.45
CA ILE A 164 3.74 -4.27 11.35
C ILE A 164 2.45 -3.65 11.84
N ALA A 165 2.57 -2.67 12.74
CA ALA A 165 1.43 -1.97 13.30
C ALA A 165 1.71 -0.47 13.42
N SER A 166 0.65 0.33 13.53
CA SER A 166 0.78 1.75 13.81
C SER A 166 1.23 2.04 15.24
N GLU A 167 1.00 1.10 16.16
CA GLU A 167 1.33 1.25 17.58
C GLU A 167 1.85 -0.06 18.17
N SER A 168 2.82 0.00 19.09
CA SER A 168 3.45 -1.18 19.71
C SER A 168 2.46 -2.04 20.51
N VAL A 169 1.45 -1.42 21.12
CA VAL A 169 0.42 -2.13 21.90
C VAL A 169 -0.32 -3.19 21.07
N ALA A 170 -0.44 -2.97 19.75
CA ALA A 170 -1.05 -3.97 18.86
C ALA A 170 -0.15 -5.20 18.66
N ILE A 171 1.16 -5.05 18.76
CA ILE A 171 2.15 -6.13 18.67
C ILE A 171 2.22 -6.85 20.02
N GLU A 172 2.38 -6.10 21.11
CA GLU A 172 2.47 -6.64 22.47
C GLU A 172 1.23 -7.45 22.90
N GLY A 173 0.06 -7.12 22.35
CA GLY A 173 -1.20 -7.84 22.63
C GLY A 173 -1.29 -9.25 22.01
N LEU A 174 -0.33 -9.64 21.18
CA LEU A 174 -0.30 -10.95 20.53
C LEU A 174 0.74 -11.90 21.16
N GLY A 175 1.57 -11.46 22.08
CA GLY A 175 2.54 -12.26 22.82
C GLY A 175 3.95 -11.70 22.79
#